data_8a7d1894d7344074b929a895a5cd2661
#
_entry.id   8a7d1894d7344074b929a895a5cd2661
#
_cell.length_a   1.000
_cell.length_b   1.000
_cell.length_c   1.000
_cell.angle_alpha   90.00
_cell.angle_beta   90.00
_cell.angle_gamma   90.00
#
_symmetry.space_group_name_H-M   'P 1'
#
loop_
_entity.id
_entity.type
_entity.pdbx_description
1 polymer ?
#
loop_
_entity_poly.entity_id
_entity_poly.type
_entity_poly.pdbx_seq_one_letter_code
_entity_poly.pdbx_strand_id
1 'polypeptide(L)'
;MIINSGNDYVAALKGNQPNLFKDVKTNFTPEFTYEQINKGHGRIEKRHVSICQNLDGIRPWPGLTTLIQVKSERQVFTHNVIEVTNETPYYISSLSETAQELAERIRGYWGVENKVHYVRDVTQGEDKSRIRTTPLTQNFALARNFKLNLYRGQMFKNMAQAQRLCSFGLDTLKQLFRMK
;
A
#
# COMPACT_ATOMS: atom_id res chain seq x y z
N MET A 1 9.00 21.22 3.51
CA MET A 1 9.56 20.21 2.59
C MET A 1 10.04 19.04 3.43
N ILE A 2 9.79 17.79 3.08
CA ILE A 2 10.03 16.59 3.92
C ILE A 2 11.45 16.55 4.50
N ILE A 3 12.46 16.68 3.65
CA ILE A 3 13.87 16.66 4.08
C ILE A 3 14.21 17.78 5.07
N ASN A 4 13.68 18.98 4.89
CA ASN A 4 13.96 20.12 5.79
C ASN A 4 13.34 19.94 7.18
N SER A 5 12.37 19.03 7.34
CA SER A 5 11.78 18.70 8.64
C SER A 5 12.47 17.49 9.31
N GLY A 6 13.59 17.00 8.77
CA GLY A 6 14.32 15.87 9.30
C GLY A 6 13.64 14.52 9.07
N ASN A 7 12.74 14.45 8.09
CA ASN A 7 12.04 13.21 7.72
C ASN A 7 12.55 12.65 6.40
N ASP A 8 12.41 11.34 6.24
CA ASP A 8 12.74 10.60 5.03
C ASP A 8 11.51 10.28 4.17
N TYR A 9 11.77 9.89 2.92
CA TYR A 9 10.71 9.48 2.01
C TYR A 9 11.09 8.24 1.19
N VAL A 10 10.06 7.47 0.83
CA VAL A 10 10.04 6.54 -0.30
C VAL A 10 8.85 6.91 -1.16
N ALA A 11 9.08 7.37 -2.37
CA ALA A 11 8.02 7.90 -3.23
C ALA A 11 7.97 7.17 -4.58
N ALA A 12 6.75 6.82 -5.03
CA ALA A 12 6.56 6.24 -6.36
C ALA A 12 6.81 7.30 -7.43
N LEU A 13 7.68 6.97 -8.38
CA LEU A 13 8.01 7.82 -9.51
C LEU A 13 7.08 7.48 -10.68
N LYS A 14 6.26 8.43 -11.07
CA LYS A 14 5.24 8.28 -12.12
C LYS A 14 5.36 9.38 -13.17
N GLY A 15 4.47 9.36 -14.17
CA GLY A 15 4.41 10.35 -15.25
C GLY A 15 4.17 11.81 -14.83
N ASN A 16 3.81 12.07 -13.56
CA ASN A 16 3.75 13.42 -12.99
C ASN A 16 5.14 14.09 -12.85
N GLN A 17 6.21 13.30 -12.92
CA GLN A 17 7.59 13.77 -12.97
C GLN A 17 8.30 13.20 -14.23
N PRO A 18 7.88 13.60 -15.44
CA PRO A 18 8.24 12.91 -16.67
C PRO A 18 9.74 12.94 -16.96
N ASN A 19 10.37 14.04 -16.61
CA ASN A 19 11.80 14.21 -16.86
C ASN A 19 12.66 13.35 -15.91
N LEU A 20 12.36 13.38 -14.61
CA LEU A 20 13.05 12.52 -13.63
C LEU A 20 12.79 11.04 -13.92
N PHE A 21 11.56 10.69 -14.31
CA PHE A 21 11.23 9.33 -14.70
C PHE A 21 12.02 8.85 -15.90
N LYS A 22 12.21 9.73 -16.89
CA LYS A 22 13.05 9.43 -18.06
C LYS A 22 14.50 9.21 -17.65
N ASP A 23 15.08 10.09 -16.84
CA ASP A 23 16.46 9.98 -16.38
C ASP A 23 16.68 8.66 -15.64
N VAL A 24 15.80 8.34 -14.69
CA VAL A 24 15.86 7.08 -13.93
C VAL A 24 15.73 5.87 -14.85
N LYS A 25 14.74 5.85 -15.75
CA LYS A 25 14.55 4.73 -16.67
C LYS A 25 15.74 4.48 -17.58
N THR A 26 16.44 5.54 -17.97
CA THR A 26 17.58 5.46 -18.89
C THR A 26 18.88 5.06 -18.19
N ASN A 27 19.10 5.55 -16.96
CA ASN A 27 20.39 5.42 -16.27
C ASN A 27 20.37 4.41 -15.11
N PHE A 28 19.21 3.79 -14.81
CA PHE A 28 19.11 2.82 -13.74
C PHE A 28 19.96 1.58 -14.02
N THR A 29 20.97 1.36 -13.20
CA THR A 29 21.81 0.16 -13.24
C THR A 29 21.68 -0.57 -11.90
N PRO A 30 21.12 -1.80 -11.84
CA PRO A 30 20.98 -2.55 -10.60
C PRO A 30 22.33 -2.83 -9.94
N GLU A 31 22.49 -2.42 -8.68
CA GLU A 31 23.67 -2.73 -7.86
C GLU A 31 23.38 -3.87 -6.88
N PHE A 32 22.22 -3.82 -6.23
CA PHE A 32 21.78 -4.86 -5.32
C PHE A 32 20.34 -5.26 -5.64
N THR A 33 20.03 -6.54 -5.42
CA THR A 33 18.71 -7.10 -5.72
C THR A 33 18.21 -7.96 -4.57
N TYR A 34 16.87 -7.98 -4.41
CA TYR A 34 16.15 -8.82 -3.47
C TYR A 34 14.94 -9.44 -4.16
N GLU A 35 14.76 -10.76 -3.98
CA GLU A 35 13.62 -11.47 -4.55
C GLU A 35 12.65 -11.94 -3.47
N GLN A 36 11.38 -11.82 -3.77
CA GLN A 36 10.30 -12.31 -2.91
C GLN A 36 9.25 -13.02 -3.73
N ILE A 37 8.85 -14.21 -3.27
CA ILE A 37 7.76 -14.99 -3.86
C ILE A 37 6.65 -15.14 -2.83
N ASN A 38 5.44 -14.75 -3.20
CA ASN A 38 4.24 -14.92 -2.40
C ASN A 38 3.26 -15.83 -3.12
N LYS A 39 2.73 -16.81 -2.38
CA LYS A 39 1.71 -17.75 -2.88
C LYS A 39 0.48 -17.67 -1.99
N GLY A 40 -0.69 -17.56 -2.55
CA GLY A 40 -1.94 -17.57 -1.81
C GLY A 40 -3.15 -17.12 -2.61
N HIS A 41 -4.33 -17.53 -2.20
CA HIS A 41 -5.60 -17.13 -2.80
C HIS A 41 -5.68 -17.33 -4.32
N GLY A 42 -5.17 -18.48 -4.82
CA GLY A 42 -5.18 -18.78 -6.26
C GLY A 42 -4.23 -17.91 -7.09
N ARG A 43 -3.19 -17.33 -6.48
CA ARG A 43 -2.20 -16.52 -7.20
C ARG A 43 -0.78 -16.78 -6.72
N ILE A 44 0.16 -16.57 -7.63
CA ILE A 44 1.60 -16.48 -7.35
C ILE A 44 2.06 -15.08 -7.73
N GLU A 45 2.78 -14.43 -6.86
CA GLU A 45 3.37 -13.12 -7.11
C GLU A 45 4.86 -13.18 -6.83
N LYS A 46 5.64 -12.94 -7.87
CA LYS A 46 7.10 -12.83 -7.78
C LYS A 46 7.45 -11.36 -7.87
N ARG A 47 8.26 -10.87 -6.95
CA ARG A 47 8.79 -9.52 -6.93
C ARG A 47 10.30 -9.55 -6.90
N HIS A 48 10.89 -8.78 -7.79
CA HIS A 48 12.31 -8.57 -7.89
C HIS A 48 12.57 -7.08 -7.66
N VAL A 49 13.14 -6.75 -6.53
CA VAL A 49 13.42 -5.37 -6.13
C VAL A 49 14.91 -5.12 -6.34
N SER A 50 15.22 -4.17 -7.19
CA SER A 50 16.60 -3.76 -7.48
C SER A 50 16.80 -2.32 -7.02
N ILE A 51 17.96 -2.03 -6.43
CA ILE A 51 18.34 -0.68 -6.01
C ILE A 51 19.61 -0.23 -6.75
N CYS A 52 19.72 1.09 -6.93
CA CYS A 52 20.87 1.77 -7.45
C CYS A 52 21.14 3.03 -6.62
N GLN A 53 22.35 3.17 -6.11
CA GLN A 53 22.80 4.34 -5.35
C GLN A 53 23.68 5.26 -6.21
N ASN A 54 24.14 4.81 -7.37
CA ASN A 54 24.76 5.68 -8.33
C ASN A 54 23.69 6.57 -9.00
N LEU A 55 23.85 7.88 -8.86
CA LEU A 55 22.93 8.89 -9.39
C LEU A 55 23.47 9.59 -10.64
N ASP A 56 24.47 9.04 -11.30
CA ASP A 56 25.03 9.61 -12.53
C ASP A 56 23.96 9.69 -13.63
N GLY A 57 23.85 10.85 -14.26
CA GLY A 57 22.83 11.12 -15.27
C GLY A 57 21.42 11.37 -14.74
N ILE A 58 21.25 11.42 -13.43
CA ILE A 58 19.99 11.76 -12.76
C ILE A 58 19.99 13.24 -12.37
N ARG A 59 18.93 13.96 -12.75
CA ARG A 59 18.78 15.38 -12.32
C ARG A 59 18.72 15.51 -10.82
N PRO A 60 19.23 16.62 -10.26
CA PRO A 60 19.17 16.87 -8.83
C PRO A 60 17.73 16.79 -8.30
N TRP A 61 17.54 16.03 -7.21
CA TRP A 61 16.28 15.90 -6.50
C TRP A 61 16.55 15.96 -4.99
N PRO A 62 15.77 16.73 -4.23
CA PRO A 62 16.03 16.97 -2.81
C PRO A 62 16.09 15.68 -1.99
N GLY A 63 17.27 15.42 -1.39
CA GLY A 63 17.51 14.27 -0.52
C GLY A 63 17.53 12.91 -1.22
N LEU A 64 17.57 12.86 -2.55
CA LEU A 64 17.65 11.58 -3.29
C LEU A 64 18.99 10.89 -3.02
N THR A 65 18.91 9.66 -2.56
CA THR A 65 20.08 8.78 -2.32
C THR A 65 19.96 7.43 -3.04
N THR A 66 18.74 6.94 -3.23
CA THR A 66 18.51 5.59 -3.75
C THR A 66 17.39 5.58 -4.79
N LEU A 67 17.67 4.98 -5.93
CA LEU A 67 16.69 4.62 -6.96
C LEU A 67 16.27 3.18 -6.76
N ILE A 68 14.98 2.89 -6.95
CA ILE A 68 14.42 1.56 -6.72
C ILE A 68 13.59 1.16 -7.93
N GLN A 69 13.82 -0.03 -8.46
CA GLN A 69 12.99 -0.67 -9.48
C GLN A 69 12.34 -1.91 -8.87
N VAL A 70 11.03 -2.04 -9.02
CA VAL A 70 10.29 -3.22 -8.59
C VAL A 70 9.71 -3.92 -9.82
N LYS A 71 10.28 -5.04 -10.23
CA LYS A 71 9.68 -5.90 -11.26
C LYS A 71 8.75 -6.88 -10.56
N SER A 72 7.48 -6.86 -10.88
CA SER A 72 6.49 -7.81 -10.36
C SER A 72 5.87 -8.62 -11.49
N GLU A 73 5.86 -9.94 -11.31
CA GLU A 73 5.13 -10.89 -12.12
C GLU A 73 4.02 -11.48 -11.24
N ARG A 74 2.78 -11.33 -11.67
CA ARG A 74 1.62 -11.85 -10.98
C ARG A 74 0.90 -12.84 -11.87
N GLN A 75 0.79 -14.09 -11.41
CA GLN A 75 0.04 -15.16 -12.03
C GLN A 75 -1.23 -15.42 -11.24
N VAL A 76 -2.39 -15.31 -11.86
CA VAL A 76 -3.71 -15.59 -11.27
C VAL A 76 -4.25 -16.85 -11.92
N PHE A 77 -4.59 -17.83 -11.08
CA PHE A 77 -5.14 -19.12 -11.52
C PHE A 77 -6.66 -19.06 -11.39
N THR A 78 -7.36 -19.00 -12.51
CA THR A 78 -8.80 -19.17 -12.61
C THR A 78 -9.10 -20.55 -13.21
N HIS A 79 -10.34 -21.03 -13.16
CA HIS A 79 -10.72 -22.41 -13.49
C HIS A 79 -10.14 -22.96 -14.80
N ASN A 80 -9.85 -22.12 -15.81
CA ASN A 80 -9.35 -22.56 -17.10
C ASN A 80 -8.28 -21.65 -17.71
N VAL A 81 -7.83 -20.58 -17.01
CA VAL A 81 -6.89 -19.61 -17.57
C VAL A 81 -5.87 -19.19 -16.50
N ILE A 82 -4.62 -19.07 -16.92
CA ILE A 82 -3.56 -18.42 -16.13
C ILE A 82 -3.37 -17.02 -16.72
N GLU A 83 -3.74 -16.01 -15.97
CA GLU A 83 -3.48 -14.63 -16.34
C GLU A 83 -2.14 -14.20 -15.77
N VAL A 84 -1.25 -13.71 -16.61
CA VAL A 84 0.07 -13.18 -16.20
C VAL A 84 0.10 -11.69 -16.44
N THR A 85 0.37 -10.93 -15.39
CA THR A 85 0.56 -9.48 -15.47
C THR A 85 1.96 -9.12 -14.99
N ASN A 86 2.63 -8.24 -15.75
CA ASN A 86 3.97 -7.75 -15.45
C ASN A 86 3.94 -6.25 -15.26
N GLU A 87 4.53 -5.76 -14.19
CA GLU A 87 4.65 -4.34 -13.89
C GLU A 87 6.09 -4.02 -13.48
N THR A 88 6.54 -2.81 -13.82
CA THR A 88 7.89 -2.34 -13.45
C THR A 88 7.81 -0.89 -12.96
N PRO A 89 7.23 -0.63 -11.78
CA PRO A 89 7.27 0.68 -11.16
C PRO A 89 8.67 1.03 -10.67
N TYR A 90 8.95 2.35 -10.69
CA TYR A 90 10.15 2.94 -10.11
C TYR A 90 9.79 3.77 -8.89
N TYR A 91 10.71 3.81 -7.93
CA TYR A 91 10.61 4.63 -6.73
C TYR A 91 11.92 5.38 -6.53
N ILE A 92 11.83 6.47 -5.78
CA ILE A 92 12.96 7.28 -5.32
C ILE A 92 12.92 7.35 -3.80
N SER A 93 14.08 7.37 -3.17
CA SER A 93 14.20 7.39 -1.72
C SER A 93 15.32 8.30 -1.24
N SER A 94 15.12 8.91 -0.06
CA SER A 94 16.18 9.56 0.71
C SER A 94 16.92 8.62 1.66
N LEU A 95 16.44 7.37 1.78
CA LEU A 95 17.04 6.35 2.63
C LEU A 95 18.10 5.57 1.87
N SER A 96 19.23 5.30 2.54
CA SER A 96 20.29 4.40 2.07
C SER A 96 20.18 3.06 2.76
N GLU A 97 19.09 2.34 2.48
CA GLU A 97 18.78 1.02 3.04
C GLU A 97 19.03 -0.09 2.02
N THR A 98 19.01 -1.34 2.48
CA THR A 98 19.13 -2.52 1.63
C THR A 98 17.91 -2.70 0.73
N ALA A 99 18.06 -3.47 -0.36
CA ALA A 99 16.95 -3.80 -1.26
C ALA A 99 15.80 -4.52 -0.53
N GLN A 100 16.11 -5.33 0.49
CA GLN A 100 15.11 -6.00 1.31
C GLN A 100 14.31 -5.01 2.17
N GLU A 101 14.97 -4.13 2.90
CA GLU A 101 14.31 -3.15 3.77
C GLU A 101 13.41 -2.22 2.96
N LEU A 102 13.89 -1.73 1.82
CA LEU A 102 13.09 -0.89 0.92
C LEU A 102 11.91 -1.67 0.30
N ALA A 103 12.07 -2.95 -0.02
CA ALA A 103 10.99 -3.82 -0.46
C ALA A 103 9.90 -3.97 0.61
N GLU A 104 10.31 -4.14 1.87
CA GLU A 104 9.39 -4.26 3.02
C GLU A 104 8.64 -2.96 3.28
N ARG A 105 9.30 -1.80 3.18
CA ARG A 105 8.65 -0.48 3.29
C ARG A 105 7.60 -0.25 2.21
N ILE A 106 7.96 -0.50 0.94
CA ILE A 106 7.03 -0.38 -0.19
C ILE A 106 5.82 -1.30 0.01
N ARG A 107 6.05 -2.53 0.45
CA ARG A 107 4.96 -3.48 0.75
C ARG A 107 4.11 -3.05 1.94
N GLY A 108 4.72 -2.50 2.98
CA GLY A 108 4.02 -1.97 4.15
C GLY A 108 3.03 -0.87 3.78
N TYR A 109 3.43 0.04 2.89
CA TYR A 109 2.54 1.08 2.36
C TYR A 109 1.31 0.50 1.64
N TRP A 110 1.50 -0.48 0.76
CA TRP A 110 0.38 -1.19 0.11
C TRP A 110 -0.50 -1.94 1.13
N GLY A 111 0.09 -2.37 2.24
CA GLY A 111 -0.66 -2.94 3.36
C GLY A 111 -1.64 -1.96 3.99
N VAL A 112 -1.27 -0.69 4.13
CA VAL A 112 -2.16 0.37 4.64
C VAL A 112 -3.32 0.59 3.66
N GLU A 113 -3.02 0.70 2.37
CA GLU A 113 -4.05 0.87 1.35
C GLU A 113 -5.08 -0.27 1.37
N ASN A 114 -4.63 -1.51 1.33
CA ASN A 114 -5.51 -2.68 1.32
C ASN A 114 -6.24 -2.91 2.65
N LYS A 115 -5.61 -2.65 3.79
CA LYS A 115 -6.18 -2.93 5.11
C LYS A 115 -7.02 -1.77 5.67
N VAL A 116 -6.79 -0.55 5.22
CA VAL A 116 -7.47 0.64 5.75
C VAL A 116 -8.36 1.25 4.67
N HIS A 117 -7.78 1.76 3.58
CA HIS A 117 -8.54 2.47 2.55
C HIS A 117 -9.55 1.56 1.87
N TYR A 118 -9.14 0.43 1.34
CA TYR A 118 -10.06 -0.54 0.71
C TYR A 118 -11.21 -0.95 1.63
N VAL A 119 -10.93 -1.17 2.92
CA VAL A 119 -12.00 -1.53 3.88
C VAL A 119 -12.99 -0.38 4.08
N ARG A 120 -12.53 0.87 4.14
CA ARG A 120 -13.41 2.03 4.26
C ARG A 120 -14.23 2.23 2.98
N ASP A 121 -13.59 2.19 1.84
CA ASP A 121 -14.20 2.51 0.55
C ASP A 121 -15.16 1.40 0.10
N VAL A 122 -14.74 0.16 0.14
CA VAL A 122 -15.51 -0.98 -0.36
C VAL A 122 -16.38 -1.62 0.72
N THR A 123 -15.79 -2.02 1.87
CA THR A 123 -16.54 -2.76 2.90
C THR A 123 -17.52 -1.85 3.64
N GLN A 124 -17.11 -0.62 3.95
CA GLN A 124 -17.95 0.36 4.65
C GLN A 124 -18.69 1.32 3.70
N GLY A 125 -18.41 1.24 2.39
CA GLY A 125 -19.09 2.00 1.36
C GLY A 125 -18.86 3.51 1.44
N GLU A 126 -17.66 3.95 1.84
CA GLU A 126 -17.34 5.38 1.97
C GLU A 126 -17.45 6.09 0.63
N ASP A 127 -16.92 5.53 -0.45
CA ASP A 127 -16.99 6.08 -1.81
C ASP A 127 -18.42 6.17 -2.33
N LYS A 128 -19.31 5.30 -1.87
CA LYS A 128 -20.75 5.30 -2.24
C LYS A 128 -21.55 6.28 -1.42
N SER A 129 -20.98 6.93 -0.41
CA SER A 129 -21.68 7.87 0.45
C SER A 129 -22.11 9.11 -0.31
N ARG A 130 -23.38 9.44 -0.23
CA ARG A 130 -23.98 10.65 -0.81
C ARG A 130 -24.05 11.82 0.17
N ILE A 131 -23.51 11.67 1.37
CA ILE A 131 -23.50 12.73 2.38
C ILE A 131 -22.49 13.79 1.95
N ARG A 132 -22.97 15.01 1.73
CA ARG A 132 -22.17 16.16 1.24
C ARG A 132 -22.12 17.33 2.23
N THR A 133 -22.97 17.29 3.26
CA THR A 133 -23.13 18.40 4.20
C THR A 133 -22.07 18.30 5.31
N THR A 134 -21.28 19.34 5.48
CA THR A 134 -20.40 19.51 6.62
C THR A 134 -21.24 19.95 7.84
N PRO A 135 -21.08 19.39 9.04
CA PRO A 135 -20.02 18.47 9.51
C PRO A 135 -20.30 16.96 9.33
N LEU A 136 -21.42 16.58 8.73
CA LEU A 136 -21.86 15.16 8.67
C LEU A 136 -20.83 14.26 7.97
N THR A 137 -20.19 14.72 6.91
CA THR A 137 -19.11 13.96 6.23
C THR A 137 -17.97 13.60 7.18
N GLN A 138 -17.54 14.54 8.00
CA GLN A 138 -16.47 14.33 8.99
C GLN A 138 -16.91 13.35 10.08
N ASN A 139 -18.13 13.52 10.60
CA ASN A 139 -18.69 12.63 11.65
C ASN A 139 -18.81 11.20 11.15
N PHE A 140 -19.28 10.99 9.91
CA PHE A 140 -19.35 9.64 9.33
C PHE A 140 -17.98 9.03 9.06
N ALA A 141 -16.98 9.82 8.65
CA ALA A 141 -15.60 9.34 8.50
C ALA A 141 -15.00 8.91 9.85
N LEU A 142 -15.23 9.70 10.91
CA LEU A 142 -14.82 9.34 12.26
C LEU A 142 -15.53 8.07 12.77
N ALA A 143 -16.83 7.95 12.54
CA ALA A 143 -17.60 6.78 12.93
C ALA A 143 -17.12 5.50 12.22
N ARG A 144 -16.77 5.59 10.92
CA ARG A 144 -16.19 4.47 10.18
C ARG A 144 -14.83 4.05 10.73
N ASN A 145 -13.95 5.02 11.04
CA ASN A 145 -12.67 4.74 11.66
C ASN A 145 -12.81 4.11 13.04
N PHE A 146 -13.71 4.64 13.85
CA PHE A 146 -14.00 4.09 15.18
C PHE A 146 -14.50 2.64 15.09
N LYS A 147 -15.47 2.36 14.21
CA LYS A 147 -15.96 1.01 13.94
C LYS A 147 -14.84 0.05 13.53
N LEU A 148 -13.95 0.50 12.62
CA LEU A 148 -12.82 -0.31 12.16
C LEU A 148 -11.86 -0.64 13.32
N ASN A 149 -11.58 0.33 14.18
CA ASN A 149 -10.71 0.14 15.34
C ASN A 149 -11.35 -0.81 16.38
N LEU A 150 -12.66 -0.72 16.61
CA LEU A 150 -13.38 -1.67 17.45
C LEU A 150 -13.27 -3.10 16.93
N TYR A 151 -13.48 -3.32 15.64
CA TYR A 151 -13.35 -4.65 15.03
C TYR A 151 -11.92 -5.20 15.15
N ARG A 152 -10.92 -4.36 14.95
CA ARG A 152 -9.50 -4.74 15.14
C ARG A 152 -9.16 -5.03 16.60
N GLY A 153 -9.68 -4.24 17.52
CA GLY A 153 -9.52 -4.45 18.96
C GLY A 153 -10.08 -5.79 19.44
N GLN A 154 -11.09 -6.33 18.76
CA GLN A 154 -11.65 -7.65 18.98
C GLN A 154 -11.00 -8.75 18.12
N MET A 155 -9.86 -8.46 17.53
CA MET A 155 -9.05 -9.41 16.74
C MET A 155 -9.75 -10.00 15.51
N PHE A 156 -10.79 -9.33 14.97
CA PHE A 156 -11.38 -9.76 13.71
C PHE A 156 -10.40 -9.63 12.56
N LYS A 157 -10.14 -10.75 11.89
CA LYS A 157 -9.23 -10.78 10.71
C LYS A 157 -9.91 -10.28 9.43
N ASN A 158 -11.23 -10.45 9.33
CA ASN A 158 -12.02 -10.06 8.16
C ASN A 158 -13.09 -9.04 8.57
N MET A 159 -12.93 -7.80 8.09
CA MET A 159 -13.80 -6.67 8.45
C MET A 159 -15.22 -6.82 7.89
N ALA A 160 -15.40 -7.43 6.73
CA ALA A 160 -16.71 -7.68 6.16
C ALA A 160 -17.48 -8.75 6.99
N GLN A 161 -16.76 -9.77 7.46
CA GLN A 161 -17.33 -10.77 8.37
C GLN A 161 -17.70 -10.15 9.71
N ALA A 162 -16.83 -9.32 10.29
CA ALA A 162 -17.12 -8.60 11.53
C ALA A 162 -18.39 -7.75 11.39
N GLN A 163 -18.52 -7.04 10.28
CA GLN A 163 -19.72 -6.23 10.00
C GLN A 163 -20.99 -7.08 9.95
N ARG A 164 -20.95 -8.23 9.28
CA ARG A 164 -22.10 -9.14 9.21
C ARG A 164 -22.47 -9.69 10.61
N LEU A 165 -21.49 -10.18 11.36
CA LEU A 165 -21.73 -10.71 12.70
C LEU A 165 -22.36 -9.65 13.63
N CYS A 166 -21.84 -8.42 13.59
CA CYS A 166 -22.41 -7.32 14.37
C CYS A 166 -23.81 -6.89 13.90
N SER A 167 -24.16 -7.11 12.64
CA SER A 167 -25.49 -6.77 12.11
C SER A 167 -26.56 -7.78 12.52
N PHE A 168 -26.18 -9.02 12.81
CA PHE A 168 -27.11 -10.11 13.13
C PHE A 168 -27.10 -10.56 14.59
N GLY A 169 -26.15 -10.08 15.41
CA GLY A 169 -25.97 -10.57 16.77
C GLY A 169 -25.84 -9.46 17.81
N LEU A 170 -26.84 -9.29 18.68
CA LEU A 170 -26.79 -8.35 19.79
C LEU A 170 -25.65 -8.69 20.78
N ASP A 171 -25.37 -9.97 20.98
CA ASP A 171 -24.30 -10.41 21.88
C ASP A 171 -22.92 -10.04 21.31
N THR A 172 -22.73 -10.15 20.00
CA THR A 172 -21.50 -9.68 19.34
C THR A 172 -21.33 -8.18 19.51
N LEU A 173 -22.42 -7.40 19.42
CA LEU A 173 -22.36 -5.95 19.67
C LEU A 173 -22.04 -5.63 21.13
N LYS A 174 -22.65 -6.33 22.09
CA LYS A 174 -22.33 -6.15 23.51
C LYS A 174 -20.86 -6.43 23.81
N GLN A 175 -20.32 -7.53 23.28
CA GLN A 175 -18.91 -7.87 23.40
C GLN A 175 -18.01 -6.79 22.78
N LEU A 176 -18.39 -6.29 21.60
CA LEU A 176 -17.63 -5.24 20.90
C LEU A 176 -17.48 -3.98 21.77
N PHE A 177 -18.54 -3.58 22.44
CA PHE A 177 -18.53 -2.40 23.32
C PHE A 177 -18.20 -2.75 24.79
N ARG A 178 -17.85 -4.01 25.07
CA ARG A 178 -17.63 -4.50 26.47
C ARG A 178 -18.78 -4.19 27.39
N MET A 179 -20.00 -4.21 26.87
CA MET A 179 -21.23 -4.02 27.66
C MET A 179 -21.59 -5.34 28.32
N LYS A 180 -21.98 -5.25 29.60
CA LYS A 180 -22.50 -6.39 30.38
C LYS A 180 -23.97 -6.65 30.08
#